data_70808c15dce376ba6d3656255b69f411
#
_entry.id   70808c15dce376ba6d3656255b69f411
#
_cell.length_a   1.000
_cell.length_b   1.000
_cell.length_c   1.000
_cell.angle_alpha   90.00
_cell.angle_beta   90.00
_cell.angle_gamma   90.00
#
_symmetry.space_group_name_H-M   'P 1'
#
loop_
_entity.id
_entity.type
_entity.pdbx_description
1 polymer ?
#
loop_
_entity_poly.entity_id
_entity_poly.type
_entity_poly.pdbx_seq_one_letter_code
_entity_poly.pdbx_strand_id
1 'polypeptide(L)'
;NKKSGVTRTLDATLEGGRLVGQILSVTESGKREVDRFVGKKIPPGPKTPPDLTKVRFGAPISLFNGKDLTGWKPHEKDKINGWSVEDGVLVNTTPKIDFSATGAYANLRTEAVFEDFRLHIEFLVEKDRNSGVYLRGMYEAQVVDRDSRMQGIQGVGAIFGQIEPSKN
;
A
#
# COMPACT_ATOMS: atom_id res chain seq x y z
N ASN A 1 25.81 1.24 -0.86
CA ASN A 1 24.70 0.75 -1.68
C ASN A 1 24.86 1.34 -3.06
N LYS A 2 25.33 0.54 -4.04
CA LYS A 2 25.29 0.92 -5.44
C LYS A 2 23.81 0.95 -5.83
N LYS A 3 23.24 2.14 -5.88
CA LYS A 3 21.93 2.37 -6.48
C LYS A 3 22.02 1.96 -7.94
N SER A 4 20.98 1.31 -8.46
CA SER A 4 20.82 0.99 -9.88
C SER A 4 21.33 2.16 -10.72
N GLY A 5 22.24 1.91 -11.65
CA GLY A 5 22.86 2.95 -12.53
C GLY A 5 21.87 3.61 -13.47
N VAL A 6 20.77 4.10 -12.95
CA VAL A 6 19.73 4.83 -13.67
C VAL A 6 19.70 6.27 -13.16
N THR A 7 19.99 7.20 -14.04
CA THR A 7 19.79 8.63 -13.76
C THR A 7 18.37 9.02 -14.13
N ARG A 8 17.67 9.69 -13.20
CA ARG A 8 16.31 10.21 -13.43
C ARG A 8 16.32 11.72 -13.37
N THR A 9 15.76 12.33 -14.40
CA THR A 9 15.54 13.79 -14.47
C THR A 9 14.05 14.04 -14.50
N LEU A 10 13.57 14.84 -13.55
CA LEU A 10 12.18 15.30 -13.48
C LEU A 10 12.11 16.69 -14.09
N ASP A 11 11.22 16.88 -15.04
CA ASP A 11 10.83 18.15 -15.60
C ASP A 11 9.32 18.32 -15.47
N ALA A 12 8.87 19.40 -14.81
CA ALA A 12 7.46 19.60 -14.53
C ALA A 12 7.09 21.08 -14.43
N THR A 13 5.92 21.41 -14.95
CA THR A 13 5.33 22.77 -14.92
C THR A 13 3.96 22.74 -14.26
N LEU A 14 3.56 23.89 -13.72
CA LEU A 14 2.20 24.06 -13.16
C LEU A 14 1.30 24.70 -14.21
N GLU A 15 0.34 23.94 -14.72
CA GLU A 15 -0.59 24.35 -15.77
C GLU A 15 -2.04 24.18 -15.28
N GLY A 16 -2.80 25.27 -15.24
CA GLY A 16 -4.21 25.24 -14.82
C GLY A 16 -4.45 24.60 -13.46
N GLY A 17 -3.51 24.74 -12.51
CA GLY A 17 -3.60 24.13 -11.18
C GLY A 17 -3.25 22.63 -11.15
N ARG A 18 -2.73 22.08 -12.24
CA ARG A 18 -2.20 20.72 -12.34
C ARG A 18 -0.70 20.74 -12.54
N LEU A 19 -0.01 19.80 -11.92
CA LEU A 19 1.41 19.57 -12.19
C LEU A 19 1.53 18.64 -13.41
N VAL A 20 2.01 19.18 -14.52
CA VAL A 20 2.22 18.39 -15.76
C VAL A 20 3.72 18.21 -15.94
N GLY A 21 4.15 17.00 -16.18
CA GLY A 21 5.58 16.77 -16.31
C GLY A 21 5.95 15.40 -16.86
N GLN A 22 7.26 15.19 -16.91
CA GLN A 22 7.87 13.95 -17.36
C GLN A 22 9.08 13.59 -16.50
N ILE A 23 9.32 12.30 -16.42
CA ILE A 23 10.52 11.73 -15.83
C ILE A 23 11.30 11.07 -16.96
N LEU A 24 12.49 11.57 -17.23
CA LEU A 24 13.46 10.92 -18.12
C LEU A 24 14.34 10.00 -17.29
N SER A 25 14.30 8.71 -17.57
CA SER A 25 15.17 7.70 -16.99
C SER A 25 16.24 7.32 -18.03
N VAL A 26 17.51 7.34 -17.62
CA VAL A 26 18.64 6.94 -18.48
C VAL A 26 19.45 5.89 -17.75
N THR A 27 19.59 4.72 -18.34
CA THR A 27 20.41 3.62 -17.80
C THR A 27 21.90 3.85 -18.10
N GLU A 28 22.79 3.13 -17.42
CA GLU A 28 24.23 3.14 -17.72
C GLU A 28 24.54 2.73 -19.17
N SER A 29 23.69 1.89 -19.76
CA SER A 29 23.81 1.50 -21.17
C SER A 29 23.28 2.54 -22.15
N GLY A 30 22.80 3.70 -21.66
CA GLY A 30 22.27 4.78 -22.48
C GLY A 30 20.81 4.59 -22.94
N LYS A 31 20.11 3.52 -22.51
CA LYS A 31 18.68 3.35 -22.80
C LYS A 31 17.91 4.49 -22.14
N ARG A 32 17.02 5.12 -22.89
CA ARG A 32 16.17 6.22 -22.43
C ARG A 32 14.71 5.78 -22.37
N GLU A 33 14.04 6.19 -21.29
CA GLU A 33 12.62 5.97 -21.09
C GLU A 33 11.99 7.26 -20.55
N VAL A 34 10.82 7.62 -21.04
CA VAL A 34 10.12 8.86 -20.67
C VAL A 34 8.75 8.48 -20.14
N ASP A 35 8.54 8.74 -18.86
CA ASP A 35 7.24 8.62 -18.19
C ASP A 35 6.60 10.00 -18.07
N ARG A 36 5.38 10.15 -18.61
CA ARG A 36 4.61 11.39 -18.48
C ARG A 36 3.58 11.26 -17.38
N PHE A 37 3.39 12.33 -16.63
CA PHE A 37 2.40 12.35 -15.54
C PHE A 37 1.63 13.66 -15.50
N VAL A 38 0.43 13.58 -14.95
CA VAL A 38 -0.39 14.72 -14.56
C VAL A 38 -0.77 14.58 -13.11
N GLY A 39 -0.27 15.47 -12.28
CA GLY A 39 -0.60 15.55 -10.86
C GLY A 39 -1.70 16.57 -10.59
N LYS A 40 -2.54 16.33 -9.62
CA LYS A 40 -3.50 17.30 -9.08
C LYS A 40 -3.11 17.62 -7.65
N LYS A 41 -3.10 18.90 -7.29
CA LYS A 41 -2.91 19.30 -5.90
C LYS A 41 -4.03 18.72 -5.04
N ILE A 42 -3.66 17.92 -4.05
CA ILE A 42 -4.60 17.45 -3.05
C ILE A 42 -4.94 18.64 -2.15
N PRO A 43 -6.23 18.92 -1.90
CA PRO A 43 -6.60 19.95 -0.92
C PRO A 43 -5.93 19.65 0.42
N PRO A 44 -5.54 20.67 1.20
CA PRO A 44 -5.05 20.44 2.55
C PRO A 44 -6.11 19.68 3.33
N GLY A 45 -5.67 18.64 4.05
CA GLY A 45 -6.56 17.90 4.95
C GLY A 45 -7.16 18.81 6.02
N PRO A 46 -8.23 18.39 6.68
CA PRO A 46 -8.81 19.14 7.79
C PRO A 46 -7.75 19.38 8.86
N LYS A 47 -7.72 20.58 9.42
CA LYS A 47 -6.75 20.96 10.48
C LYS A 47 -6.93 20.18 11.78
N THR A 48 -8.12 19.65 11.98
CA THR A 48 -8.47 18.83 13.15
C THR A 48 -9.02 17.49 12.68
N PRO A 49 -8.74 16.39 13.40
CA PRO A 49 -9.37 15.11 13.11
C PRO A 49 -10.90 15.24 13.17
N PRO A 50 -11.64 14.44 12.38
CA PRO A 50 -13.09 14.42 12.45
C PRO A 50 -13.54 13.95 13.84
N ASP A 51 -14.58 14.58 14.36
CA ASP A 51 -15.24 14.12 15.58
C ASP A 51 -16.02 12.84 15.28
N LEU A 52 -15.42 11.70 15.60
CA LEU A 52 -16.00 10.38 15.32
C LEU A 52 -17.32 10.13 16.07
N THR A 53 -17.65 10.91 17.11
CA THR A 53 -18.94 10.79 17.81
C THR A 53 -20.11 11.29 16.98
N LYS A 54 -19.82 12.15 16.00
CA LYS A 54 -20.81 12.71 15.07
C LYS A 54 -20.93 11.94 13.75
N VAL A 55 -20.03 11.00 13.50
CA VAL A 55 -20.05 10.18 12.29
C VAL A 55 -21.08 9.07 12.43
N ARG A 56 -21.99 8.98 11.47
CA ARG A 56 -22.94 7.87 11.38
C ARG A 56 -22.41 6.86 10.36
N PHE A 57 -22.08 5.68 10.84
CA PHE A 57 -21.70 4.57 9.97
C PHE A 57 -22.95 3.83 9.48
N GLY A 58 -22.90 3.34 8.25
CA GLY A 58 -23.87 2.37 7.74
C GLY A 58 -23.71 0.99 8.37
N ALA A 59 -24.46 0.02 7.87
CA ALA A 59 -24.31 -1.36 8.30
C ALA A 59 -22.89 -1.87 7.99
N PRO A 60 -22.30 -2.73 8.85
CA PRO A 60 -21.00 -3.33 8.58
C PRO A 60 -21.02 -4.14 7.27
N ILE A 61 -19.95 -4.05 6.51
CA ILE A 61 -19.74 -4.82 5.28
C ILE A 61 -18.64 -5.85 5.56
N SER A 62 -18.94 -7.13 5.41
CA SER A 62 -17.92 -8.16 5.46
C SER A 62 -17.10 -8.13 4.18
N LEU A 63 -15.79 -7.89 4.29
CA LEU A 63 -14.87 -7.88 3.16
C LEU A 63 -14.39 -9.27 2.78
N PHE A 64 -14.50 -10.24 3.66
CA PHE A 64 -14.03 -11.61 3.46
C PHE A 64 -15.13 -12.60 3.87
N ASN A 65 -15.39 -13.58 3.01
CA ASN A 65 -16.47 -14.56 3.22
C ASN A 65 -16.02 -15.84 3.95
N GLY A 66 -14.70 -15.96 4.24
CA GLY A 66 -14.13 -17.13 4.89
C GLY A 66 -14.02 -18.39 4.01
N LYS A 67 -14.29 -18.31 2.71
CA LYS A 67 -14.35 -19.47 1.81
C LYS A 67 -13.42 -19.36 0.62
N ASP A 68 -13.37 -18.20 0.01
CA ASP A 68 -12.61 -17.95 -1.21
C ASP A 68 -12.25 -16.45 -1.36
N LEU A 69 -11.62 -16.12 -2.47
CA LEU A 69 -11.22 -14.75 -2.79
C LEU A 69 -12.32 -13.91 -3.46
N THR A 70 -13.58 -14.31 -3.38
CA THR A 70 -14.69 -13.50 -3.91
C THR A 70 -14.68 -12.10 -3.31
N GLY A 71 -14.73 -11.07 -4.17
CA GLY A 71 -14.62 -9.66 -3.77
C GLY A 71 -13.17 -9.14 -3.67
N TRP A 72 -12.19 -9.99 -3.97
CA TRP A 72 -10.77 -9.67 -3.98
C TRP A 72 -10.12 -10.02 -5.32
N LYS A 73 -9.08 -9.31 -5.69
CA LYS A 73 -8.27 -9.60 -6.87
C LYS A 73 -6.82 -9.18 -6.71
N PRO A 74 -5.89 -9.82 -7.44
CA PRO A 74 -4.52 -9.34 -7.53
C PRO A 74 -4.49 -7.88 -8.01
N HIS A 75 -3.66 -7.06 -7.39
CA HIS A 75 -3.49 -5.66 -7.80
C HIS A 75 -2.72 -5.59 -9.13
N GLU A 76 -1.64 -6.34 -9.23
CA GLU A 76 -0.84 -6.47 -10.43
C GLU A 76 -1.29 -7.72 -11.20
N LYS A 77 -1.90 -7.51 -12.37
CA LYS A 77 -2.53 -8.60 -13.14
C LYS A 77 -1.54 -9.63 -13.69
N ASP A 78 -0.31 -9.18 -13.97
CA ASP A 78 0.73 -10.01 -14.60
C ASP A 78 1.61 -10.73 -13.58
N LYS A 79 1.33 -10.56 -12.29
CA LYS A 79 2.05 -11.21 -11.21
C LYS A 79 1.34 -12.45 -10.68
N ILE A 80 2.09 -13.31 -10.02
CA ILE A 80 1.56 -14.53 -9.41
C ILE A 80 0.65 -14.15 -8.22
N ASN A 81 -0.52 -14.77 -8.15
CA ASN A 81 -1.35 -14.66 -6.96
C ASN A 81 -0.79 -15.55 -5.85
N GLY A 82 -0.23 -14.95 -4.82
CA GLY A 82 0.28 -15.63 -3.63
C GLY A 82 -0.73 -15.71 -2.47
N TRP A 83 -2.01 -15.52 -2.74
CA TRP A 83 -3.06 -15.52 -1.73
C TRP A 83 -3.99 -16.72 -1.92
N SER A 84 -4.31 -17.37 -0.81
CA SER A 84 -5.25 -18.49 -0.72
C SER A 84 -6.17 -18.33 0.48
N VAL A 85 -7.14 -19.23 0.61
CA VAL A 85 -7.99 -19.35 1.80
C VAL A 85 -7.78 -20.74 2.37
N GLU A 86 -7.41 -20.80 3.64
CA GLU A 86 -7.18 -22.04 4.39
C GLU A 86 -7.91 -21.94 5.74
N ASP A 87 -8.76 -22.89 6.03
CA ASP A 87 -9.54 -22.96 7.29
C ASP A 87 -10.27 -21.66 7.66
N GLY A 88 -10.82 -20.97 6.67
CA GLY A 88 -11.53 -19.71 6.90
C GLY A 88 -10.62 -18.49 7.06
N VAL A 89 -9.32 -18.64 6.83
CA VAL A 89 -8.32 -17.58 6.95
C VAL A 89 -7.77 -17.21 5.58
N LEU A 90 -7.62 -15.92 5.34
CA LEU A 90 -6.94 -15.40 4.15
C LEU A 90 -5.43 -15.50 4.37
N VAL A 91 -4.76 -16.36 3.63
CA VAL A 91 -3.35 -16.70 3.81
C VAL A 91 -2.51 -16.13 2.67
N ASN A 92 -1.39 -15.50 3.00
CA ASN A 92 -0.38 -15.09 2.05
C ASN A 92 0.77 -16.10 2.03
N THR A 93 0.91 -16.80 0.91
CA THR A 93 1.95 -17.82 0.69
C THR A 93 3.17 -17.30 -0.08
N THR A 94 3.28 -15.99 -0.29
CA THR A 94 4.44 -15.37 -0.94
C THR A 94 5.73 -15.74 -0.20
N PRO A 95 6.76 -16.25 -0.90
CA PRO A 95 8.04 -16.59 -0.28
C PRO A 95 8.67 -15.39 0.45
N LYS A 96 9.32 -15.64 1.57
CA LYS A 96 9.96 -14.60 2.41
C LYS A 96 10.96 -13.71 1.67
N ILE A 97 11.60 -14.25 0.63
CA ILE A 97 12.62 -13.53 -0.16
C ILE A 97 12.02 -12.69 -1.28
N ASP A 98 10.72 -12.80 -1.53
CA ASP A 98 10.03 -12.04 -2.57
C ASP A 98 9.25 -10.87 -1.96
N PHE A 99 9.74 -9.67 -2.19
CA PHE A 99 9.04 -8.46 -1.80
C PHE A 99 8.09 -8.04 -2.93
N SER A 100 6.80 -8.01 -2.67
CA SER A 100 5.74 -7.78 -3.67
C SER A 100 5.91 -6.52 -4.52
N ALA A 101 6.57 -5.49 -4.01
CA ALA A 101 6.85 -4.27 -4.77
C ALA A 101 7.78 -4.50 -5.97
N THR A 102 8.70 -5.45 -5.88
CA THR A 102 9.72 -5.75 -6.90
C THR A 102 9.74 -7.21 -7.33
N GLY A 103 9.01 -8.07 -6.62
CA GLY A 103 9.00 -9.52 -6.82
C GLY A 103 7.93 -9.98 -7.81
N ALA A 104 7.84 -11.30 -7.95
CA ALA A 104 6.93 -11.97 -8.88
C ALA A 104 5.48 -12.06 -8.38
N TYR A 105 5.23 -11.81 -7.09
CA TYR A 105 3.92 -11.99 -6.47
C TYR A 105 3.14 -10.68 -6.38
N ALA A 106 1.84 -10.77 -6.57
CA ALA A 106 0.92 -9.63 -6.53
C ALA A 106 0.45 -9.31 -5.12
N ASN A 107 0.23 -8.02 -4.84
CA ASN A 107 -0.62 -7.61 -3.73
C ASN A 107 -2.08 -7.98 -3.99
N LEU A 108 -2.85 -8.19 -2.93
CA LEU A 108 -4.29 -8.40 -3.03
C LEU A 108 -5.03 -7.09 -2.77
N ARG A 109 -6.09 -6.83 -3.52
CA ARG A 109 -6.95 -5.67 -3.29
C ARG A 109 -8.44 -6.03 -3.35
N THR A 110 -9.27 -5.26 -2.67
CA THR A 110 -10.73 -5.36 -2.80
C THR A 110 -11.18 -4.95 -4.20
N GLU A 111 -12.22 -5.59 -4.72
CA GLU A 111 -12.91 -5.15 -5.94
C GLU A 111 -13.77 -3.92 -5.65
N ALA A 112 -14.45 -3.92 -4.52
CA ALA A 112 -15.21 -2.77 -4.06
C ALA A 112 -14.30 -1.58 -3.72
N VAL A 113 -14.82 -0.38 -3.94
CA VAL A 113 -14.15 0.89 -3.66
C VAL A 113 -14.87 1.57 -2.50
N PHE A 114 -14.10 2.11 -1.57
CA PHE A 114 -14.61 2.77 -0.37
C PHE A 114 -14.03 4.19 -0.30
N GLU A 115 -14.82 5.15 0.15
CA GLU A 115 -14.38 6.54 0.36
C GLU A 115 -14.02 6.76 1.83
N ASP A 116 -15.03 6.98 2.66
CA ASP A 116 -14.87 7.16 4.10
C ASP A 116 -15.32 5.90 4.83
N PHE A 117 -14.42 5.28 5.57
CA PHE A 117 -14.68 3.99 6.21
C PHE A 117 -13.96 3.85 7.55
N ARG A 118 -14.50 2.94 8.35
CA ARG A 118 -13.82 2.36 9.50
C ARG A 118 -13.51 0.91 9.17
N LEU A 119 -12.23 0.56 9.16
CA LEU A 119 -11.78 -0.81 8.91
C LEU A 119 -11.47 -1.50 10.23
N HIS A 120 -11.96 -2.74 10.39
CA HIS A 120 -11.51 -3.70 11.39
C HIS A 120 -10.86 -4.86 10.65
N ILE A 121 -9.65 -5.24 11.06
CA ILE A 121 -8.92 -6.37 10.51
C ILE A 121 -8.15 -7.06 11.63
N GLU A 122 -8.21 -8.37 11.65
CA GLU A 122 -7.41 -9.22 12.53
C GLU A 122 -6.34 -9.88 11.68
N PHE A 123 -5.12 -9.94 12.19
CA PHE A 123 -4.00 -10.53 11.46
C PHE A 123 -3.09 -11.32 12.39
N LEU A 124 -2.48 -12.34 11.81
CA LEU A 124 -1.39 -13.11 12.41
C LEU A 124 -0.16 -12.95 11.52
N VAL A 125 0.93 -12.52 12.13
CA VAL A 125 2.22 -12.37 11.47
C VAL A 125 3.24 -13.25 12.18
N GLU A 126 3.84 -14.16 11.44
CA GLU A 126 4.91 -15.02 11.94
C GLU A 126 6.20 -14.21 12.16
N LYS A 127 7.11 -14.81 12.93
CA LYS A 127 8.43 -14.24 13.19
C LYS A 127 9.17 -13.88 11.88
N ASP A 128 9.77 -12.70 11.86
CA ASP A 128 10.50 -12.14 10.72
C ASP A 128 9.66 -11.96 9.44
N ARG A 129 8.33 -11.90 9.55
CA ARG A 129 7.44 -11.63 8.42
C ARG A 129 7.01 -10.18 8.41
N ASN A 130 6.66 -9.72 7.23
CA ASN A 130 6.23 -8.35 6.97
C ASN A 130 5.08 -8.36 5.95
N SER A 131 4.09 -7.54 6.22
CA SER A 131 2.93 -7.30 5.36
C SER A 131 2.44 -5.88 5.60
N GLY A 132 1.30 -5.51 5.04
CA GLY A 132 0.69 -4.21 5.29
C GLY A 132 -0.72 -4.12 4.72
N VAL A 133 -1.48 -3.17 5.25
CA VAL A 133 -2.80 -2.83 4.75
C VAL A 133 -2.74 -1.45 4.11
N TYR A 134 -2.86 -1.40 2.78
CA TYR A 134 -2.84 -0.15 2.05
C TYR A 134 -4.23 0.50 2.04
N LEU A 135 -4.27 1.73 2.51
CA LEU A 135 -5.44 2.59 2.48
C LEU A 135 -5.30 3.57 1.31
N ARG A 136 -6.29 3.58 0.42
CA ARG A 136 -6.29 4.41 -0.81
C ARG A 136 -5.07 4.17 -1.73
N GLY A 137 -4.39 3.02 -1.59
CA GLY A 137 -3.18 2.71 -2.34
C GLY A 137 -1.97 3.59 -2.04
N MET A 138 -2.01 4.41 -0.97
CA MET A 138 -0.97 5.38 -0.62
C MET A 138 -0.43 5.21 0.80
N TYR A 139 -1.29 4.91 1.75
CA TYR A 139 -0.93 4.84 3.17
C TYR A 139 -0.94 3.39 3.61
N GLU A 140 0.18 2.91 4.11
CA GLU A 140 0.31 1.56 4.62
C GLU A 140 0.15 1.55 6.14
N ALA A 141 -0.87 0.85 6.62
CA ALA A 141 -0.90 0.43 8.02
C ALA A 141 0.00 -0.80 8.15
N GLN A 142 1.12 -0.64 8.86
CA GLN A 142 2.19 -1.63 8.93
C GLN A 142 1.76 -2.87 9.71
N VAL A 143 1.96 -4.03 9.09
CA VAL A 143 1.77 -5.35 9.67
C VAL A 143 3.10 -6.10 9.60
N VAL A 144 3.84 -6.08 10.69
CA VAL A 144 5.17 -6.68 10.79
C VAL A 144 5.29 -7.45 12.09
N ASP A 145 6.18 -8.44 12.12
CA ASP A 145 6.55 -9.11 13.36
C ASP A 145 6.92 -8.09 14.46
N ARG A 146 6.23 -8.18 15.58
CA ARG A 146 6.39 -7.26 16.72
C ARG A 146 7.83 -7.18 17.22
N ASP A 147 8.55 -8.29 17.18
CA ASP A 147 9.94 -8.40 17.64
C ASP A 147 10.95 -8.10 16.53
N SER A 148 10.49 -7.61 15.39
CA SER A 148 11.34 -7.24 14.26
C SER A 148 12.23 -6.05 14.59
N ARG A 149 13.24 -5.82 13.73
CA ARG A 149 14.08 -4.61 13.81
C ARG A 149 13.36 -3.34 13.33
N MET A 150 12.18 -3.48 12.77
CA MET A 150 11.35 -2.37 12.29
C MET A 150 10.57 -1.80 13.47
N GLN A 151 10.98 -0.63 13.92
CA GLN A 151 10.41 0.07 15.09
C GLN A 151 10.00 1.50 14.72
N GLY A 152 9.32 2.18 15.64
CA GLY A 152 8.85 3.56 15.44
C GLY A 152 7.92 3.68 14.24
N ILE A 153 8.21 4.59 13.33
CA ILE A 153 7.42 4.80 12.10
C ILE A 153 7.45 3.62 11.11
N GLN A 154 8.19 2.57 11.39
CA GLN A 154 8.24 1.32 10.61
C GLN A 154 7.72 0.12 11.40
N GLY A 155 7.37 0.31 12.66
CA GLY A 155 6.87 -0.74 13.54
C GLY A 155 5.43 -1.13 13.25
N VAL A 156 4.97 -2.22 13.88
CA VAL A 156 3.59 -2.69 13.74
C VAL A 156 2.59 -1.60 14.15
N GLY A 157 1.55 -1.40 13.34
CA GLY A 157 0.51 -0.39 13.59
C GLY A 157 0.89 1.04 13.19
N ALA A 158 2.13 1.29 12.74
CA ALA A 158 2.51 2.59 12.20
C ALA A 158 1.80 2.89 10.87
N ILE A 159 1.64 4.17 10.55
CA ILE A 159 1.49 4.56 9.14
C ILE A 159 2.90 4.62 8.57
N PHE A 160 3.27 3.59 7.83
CA PHE A 160 4.65 3.28 7.44
C PHE A 160 5.42 4.51 6.93
N GLY A 161 6.54 4.78 7.55
CA GLY A 161 7.42 5.88 7.19
C GLY A 161 6.89 7.28 7.53
N GLN A 162 5.74 7.41 8.22
CA GLN A 162 5.08 8.70 8.46
C GLN A 162 4.71 8.93 9.92
N ILE A 163 3.97 8.01 10.55
CA ILE A 163 3.40 8.20 11.88
C ILE A 163 3.64 6.95 12.72
N GLU A 164 4.18 7.12 13.91
CA GLU A 164 4.31 6.06 14.89
C GLU A 164 2.94 5.64 15.46
N PRO A 165 2.76 4.38 15.83
CA PRO A 165 1.55 3.94 16.50
C PRO A 165 1.44 4.61 17.89
N SER A 166 0.24 4.98 18.28
CA SER A 166 0.00 5.61 19.59
C SER A 166 0.15 4.62 20.75
N LYS A 167 0.08 3.33 20.48
CA LYS A 167 0.30 2.21 21.41
C LYS A 167 0.88 1.03 20.63
N ASN A 168 1.87 0.40 21.18
CA ASN A 168 2.42 -0.90 20.75
C ASN A 168 2.10 -1.95 21.81
#